data_a5efdd8d76ac754cd4086233b4691146
#
_entry.id   a5efdd8d76ac754cd4086233b4691146
#
_cell.length_a   1.000
_cell.length_b   1.000
_cell.length_c   1.000
_cell.angle_alpha   90.00
_cell.angle_beta   90.00
_cell.angle_gamma   90.00
#
_symmetry.space_group_name_H-M   'P 1'
#
loop_
_entity.id
_entity.type
_entity.pdbx_description
1 polymer ?
#
loop_
_entity_poly.entity_id
_entity_poly.type
_entity_poly.pdbx_seq_one_letter_code
_entity_poly.pdbx_strand_id
1 'polypeptide(L)'
;MEQDNNYELNLSWQKKSVAFFNQLREEIAADKSVYLYCLITTILLYALAVYLKLPVQYSFTTYLETLYLACYSAGLVWCSYYYLYLLVRREKHPTKQFLRKLKTIVFPLSRTCSILILLLALNIVFSNYTFLKSIIPLLHPYGVDQSLIELDRWLHFGNDPWVITHAIFSSPWASLAINTAYNAWFFFMWVTLFFFVLNKKARVLRLQFLLTFLLTWMINGSLFATAFSSVGPCYLELLNGDDLFAPLMQRLNEQSTFLESVGAFPLWALQTQDYLWQGYVTQVNGIGSGISAMPSMHVSIAVLMALCTYRLNKTLGYFACAFAVIIQIGSVHLGWHYAVDGYFSVLSTLAIWKAVGWALTSRTPQTKVT
;
A
#
# COMPACT_ATOMS: atom_id res chain seq x y z
N MET A 1 -49.06 -33.59 -2.48
CA MET A 1 -47.67 -33.95 -2.91
C MET A 1 -46.87 -32.77 -3.49
N GLU A 2 -47.40 -32.02 -4.45
CA GLU A 2 -46.68 -30.86 -5.03
C GLU A 2 -46.63 -29.64 -4.09
N GLN A 3 -47.72 -29.39 -3.33
CA GLN A 3 -47.77 -28.33 -2.33
C GLN A 3 -46.83 -28.58 -1.11
N ASP A 4 -46.73 -29.84 -0.66
CA ASP A 4 -45.86 -30.24 0.45
C ASP A 4 -44.38 -30.12 0.05
N ASN A 5 -44.04 -30.48 -1.20
CA ASN A 5 -42.68 -30.37 -1.72
C ASN A 5 -42.23 -28.91 -1.85
N ASN A 6 -43.12 -27.99 -2.25
CA ASN A 6 -42.87 -26.55 -2.31
C ASN A 6 -42.74 -25.92 -0.92
N TYR A 7 -43.45 -26.39 0.09
CA TYR A 7 -43.36 -25.93 1.46
C TYR A 7 -42.03 -26.35 2.11
N GLU A 8 -41.59 -27.60 1.95
CA GLU A 8 -40.30 -28.07 2.43
C GLU A 8 -39.13 -27.41 1.72
N LEU A 9 -39.20 -27.15 0.42
CA LEU A 9 -38.24 -26.40 -0.35
C LEU A 9 -38.12 -24.96 0.18
N ASN A 10 -39.21 -24.26 0.41
CA ASN A 10 -39.23 -22.91 0.96
C ASN A 10 -38.65 -22.85 2.38
N LEU A 11 -38.95 -23.81 3.24
CA LEU A 11 -38.39 -23.91 4.59
C LEU A 11 -36.88 -24.17 4.56
N SER A 12 -36.40 -24.98 3.62
CA SER A 12 -34.98 -25.25 3.38
C SER A 12 -34.22 -23.99 2.89
N TRP A 13 -34.83 -23.21 1.98
CA TRP A 13 -34.29 -21.96 1.49
C TRP A 13 -34.21 -20.88 2.59
N GLN A 14 -35.28 -20.76 3.40
CA GLN A 14 -35.28 -19.81 4.54
C GLN A 14 -34.19 -20.15 5.56
N LYS A 15 -34.03 -21.42 5.94
CA LYS A 15 -32.96 -21.85 6.86
C LYS A 15 -31.56 -21.54 6.28
N LYS A 16 -31.35 -21.81 4.99
CA LYS A 16 -30.07 -21.51 4.32
C LYS A 16 -29.80 -20.00 4.26
N SER A 17 -30.80 -19.18 3.97
CA SER A 17 -30.69 -17.72 3.93
C SER A 17 -30.36 -17.16 5.32
N VAL A 18 -31.04 -17.58 6.37
CA VAL A 18 -30.76 -17.16 7.75
C VAL A 18 -29.34 -17.55 8.16
N ALA A 19 -28.91 -18.77 7.84
CA ALA A 19 -27.53 -19.20 8.12
C ALA A 19 -26.49 -18.35 7.37
N PHE A 20 -26.74 -18.02 6.10
CA PHE A 20 -25.89 -17.15 5.30
C PHE A 20 -25.75 -15.76 5.93
N PHE A 21 -26.87 -15.10 6.28
CA PHE A 21 -26.83 -13.76 6.87
C PHE A 21 -26.18 -13.74 8.26
N ASN A 22 -26.41 -14.77 9.08
CA ASN A 22 -25.74 -14.89 10.38
C ASN A 22 -24.22 -15.03 10.21
N GLN A 23 -23.75 -15.90 9.31
CA GLN A 23 -22.33 -16.04 9.01
C GLN A 23 -21.74 -14.75 8.41
N LEU A 24 -22.43 -14.08 7.49
CA LEU A 24 -21.98 -12.83 6.91
C LEU A 24 -21.82 -11.74 7.98
N ARG A 25 -22.78 -11.64 8.91
CA ARG A 25 -22.73 -10.72 10.04
C ARG A 25 -21.51 -10.98 10.94
N GLU A 26 -21.24 -12.25 11.26
CA GLU A 26 -20.05 -12.62 12.06
C GLU A 26 -18.75 -12.29 11.34
N GLU A 27 -18.67 -12.55 10.04
CA GLU A 27 -17.51 -12.24 9.21
C GLU A 27 -17.25 -10.71 9.12
N ILE A 28 -18.31 -9.91 8.97
CA ILE A 28 -18.24 -8.44 8.97
C ILE A 28 -17.86 -7.94 10.36
N ALA A 29 -18.45 -8.48 11.42
CA ALA A 29 -18.15 -8.10 12.79
C ALA A 29 -16.69 -8.35 13.18
N ALA A 30 -16.04 -9.35 12.58
CA ALA A 30 -14.62 -9.62 12.77
C ALA A 30 -13.73 -8.46 12.28
N ASP A 31 -14.16 -7.70 11.28
CA ASP A 31 -13.44 -6.58 10.67
C ASP A 31 -14.05 -5.21 11.04
N LYS A 32 -14.91 -5.15 12.05
CA LYS A 32 -15.63 -3.91 12.45
C LYS A 32 -14.73 -2.70 12.67
N SER A 33 -13.52 -2.91 13.19
CA SER A 33 -12.57 -1.81 13.43
C SER A 33 -12.05 -1.19 12.12
N VAL A 34 -11.93 -1.99 11.06
CA VAL A 34 -11.55 -1.51 9.72
C VAL A 34 -12.69 -0.70 9.10
N TYR A 35 -13.93 -1.20 9.21
CA TYR A 35 -15.10 -0.48 8.70
C TYR A 35 -15.36 0.82 9.46
N LEU A 36 -15.18 0.80 10.78
CA LEU A 36 -15.32 2.00 11.62
C LEU A 36 -14.26 3.04 11.25
N TYR A 37 -13.01 2.62 11.05
CA TYR A 37 -11.95 3.49 10.56
C TYR A 37 -12.32 4.11 9.21
N CYS A 38 -12.76 3.30 8.24
CA CYS A 38 -13.18 3.78 6.93
C CYS A 38 -14.30 4.82 7.03
N LEU A 39 -15.32 4.55 7.83
CA LEU A 39 -16.46 5.46 8.03
C LEU A 39 -16.03 6.79 8.66
N ILE A 40 -15.27 6.74 9.76
CA ILE A 40 -14.81 7.93 10.47
C ILE A 40 -13.93 8.79 9.57
N THR A 41 -12.94 8.20 8.89
CA THR A 41 -12.03 8.96 8.02
C THR A 41 -12.77 9.58 6.84
N THR A 42 -13.74 8.87 6.25
CA THR A 42 -14.55 9.39 5.16
C THR A 42 -15.42 10.58 5.61
N ILE A 43 -16.07 10.47 6.77
CA ILE A 43 -16.91 11.57 7.33
C ILE A 43 -16.04 12.79 7.63
N LEU A 44 -14.89 12.59 8.30
CA LEU A 44 -13.99 13.69 8.66
C LEU A 44 -13.44 14.40 7.42
N LEU A 45 -13.06 13.63 6.39
CA LEU A 45 -12.53 14.19 5.18
C LEU A 45 -13.60 14.94 4.37
N TYR A 46 -14.81 14.38 4.28
CA TYR A 46 -15.92 15.05 3.64
C TYR A 46 -16.28 16.37 4.38
N ALA A 47 -16.33 16.34 5.70
CA ALA A 47 -16.55 17.53 6.51
C ALA A 47 -15.47 18.60 6.29
N LEU A 48 -14.19 18.18 6.20
CA LEU A 48 -13.06 19.05 5.88
C LEU A 48 -13.21 19.68 4.49
N ALA A 49 -13.56 18.89 3.48
CA ALA A 49 -13.76 19.38 2.12
C ALA A 49 -14.88 20.43 2.02
N VAL A 50 -15.99 20.19 2.71
CA VAL A 50 -17.12 21.14 2.81
C VAL A 50 -16.71 22.41 3.56
N TYR A 51 -16.02 22.27 4.70
CA TYR A 51 -15.56 23.40 5.50
C TYR A 51 -14.60 24.32 4.72
N LEU A 52 -13.65 23.73 4.00
CA LEU A 52 -12.68 24.48 3.21
C LEU A 52 -13.23 24.96 1.86
N LYS A 53 -14.49 24.63 1.52
CA LYS A 53 -15.12 24.96 0.23
C LYS A 53 -14.24 24.56 -0.96
N LEU A 54 -13.61 23.40 -0.86
CA LEU A 54 -12.68 22.95 -1.88
C LEU A 54 -13.42 22.65 -3.19
N PRO A 55 -12.92 23.15 -4.32
CA PRO A 55 -13.50 22.88 -5.64
C PRO A 55 -13.18 21.46 -6.13
N VAL A 56 -12.51 20.66 -5.31
CA VAL A 56 -11.95 19.37 -5.69
C VAL A 56 -13.04 18.31 -5.75
N GLN A 57 -13.16 17.67 -6.90
CA GLN A 57 -14.06 16.54 -7.07
C GLN A 57 -13.54 15.33 -6.28
N TYR A 58 -14.18 15.02 -5.17
CA TYR A 58 -13.94 13.80 -4.43
C TYR A 58 -14.55 12.62 -5.18
N SER A 59 -13.75 11.60 -5.48
CA SER A 59 -14.20 10.37 -6.13
C SER A 59 -14.03 9.16 -5.20
N PHE A 60 -15.14 8.48 -4.88
CA PHE A 60 -15.12 7.20 -4.13
C PHE A 60 -14.60 6.02 -4.96
N THR A 61 -14.46 6.20 -6.26
CA THR A 61 -14.19 5.11 -7.22
C THR A 61 -12.80 5.15 -7.82
N THR A 62 -11.95 6.10 -7.40
CA THR A 62 -10.61 6.32 -7.97
C THR A 62 -9.77 5.03 -8.07
N TYR A 63 -9.85 4.15 -7.08
CA TYR A 63 -9.09 2.91 -7.06
C TYR A 63 -9.90 1.66 -7.44
N LEU A 64 -11.16 1.81 -7.85
CA LEU A 64 -12.01 0.65 -8.16
C LEU A 64 -11.48 -0.14 -9.36
N GLU A 65 -11.01 0.56 -10.38
CA GLU A 65 -10.40 -0.06 -11.56
C GLU A 65 -9.09 -0.77 -11.20
N THR A 66 -8.23 -0.12 -10.40
CA THR A 66 -6.97 -0.72 -9.91
C THR A 66 -7.25 -1.95 -9.06
N LEU A 67 -8.24 -1.89 -8.18
CA LEU A 67 -8.66 -3.03 -7.37
C LEU A 67 -9.18 -4.17 -8.24
N TYR A 68 -10.02 -3.86 -9.23
CA TYR A 68 -10.51 -4.85 -10.20
C TYR A 68 -9.35 -5.51 -10.94
N LEU A 69 -8.42 -4.73 -11.49
CA LEU A 69 -7.26 -5.22 -12.21
C LEU A 69 -6.34 -6.08 -11.31
N ALA A 70 -6.12 -5.65 -10.06
CA ALA A 70 -5.34 -6.41 -9.09
C ALA A 70 -6.02 -7.75 -8.73
N CYS A 71 -7.33 -7.77 -8.49
CA CYS A 71 -8.09 -8.99 -8.23
C CYS A 71 -8.08 -9.94 -9.45
N TYR A 72 -8.28 -9.38 -10.64
CA TYR A 72 -8.26 -10.15 -11.88
C TYR A 72 -6.88 -10.78 -12.12
N SER A 73 -5.81 -9.98 -12.02
CA SER A 73 -4.44 -10.45 -12.21
C SER A 73 -4.04 -11.51 -11.18
N ALA A 74 -4.35 -11.28 -9.89
CA ALA A 74 -4.11 -12.26 -8.84
C ALA A 74 -4.90 -13.57 -9.08
N GLY A 75 -6.15 -13.46 -9.51
CA GLY A 75 -7.00 -14.61 -9.87
C GLY A 75 -6.42 -15.39 -11.05
N LEU A 76 -6.00 -14.69 -12.12
CA LEU A 76 -5.39 -15.29 -13.30
C LEU A 76 -4.10 -16.03 -12.96
N VAL A 77 -3.18 -15.38 -12.23
CA VAL A 77 -1.91 -15.97 -11.80
C VAL A 77 -2.15 -17.20 -10.94
N TRP A 78 -3.08 -17.12 -9.97
CA TRP A 78 -3.41 -18.26 -9.12
C TRP A 78 -4.01 -19.41 -9.92
N CYS A 79 -4.96 -19.15 -10.83
CA CYS A 79 -5.58 -20.17 -11.68
C CYS A 79 -4.55 -20.87 -12.56
N SER A 80 -3.68 -20.08 -13.22
CA SER A 80 -2.61 -20.62 -14.09
C SER A 80 -1.61 -21.45 -13.29
N TYR A 81 -1.12 -20.89 -12.15
CA TYR A 81 -0.19 -21.60 -11.28
C TYR A 81 -0.77 -22.93 -10.77
N TYR A 82 -1.99 -22.89 -10.22
CA TYR A 82 -2.58 -24.09 -9.63
C TYR A 82 -2.90 -25.15 -10.69
N TYR A 83 -3.38 -24.74 -11.87
CA TYR A 83 -3.65 -25.67 -12.96
C TYR A 83 -2.36 -26.31 -13.47
N LEU A 84 -1.29 -25.53 -13.70
CA LEU A 84 0.04 -26.04 -14.07
C LEU A 84 0.60 -26.96 -12.99
N TYR A 85 0.46 -26.61 -11.72
CA TYR A 85 0.86 -27.47 -10.60
C TYR A 85 0.17 -28.85 -10.66
N LEU A 86 -1.13 -28.91 -10.97
CA LEU A 86 -1.85 -30.17 -11.13
C LEU A 86 -1.33 -30.99 -12.31
N LEU A 87 -0.99 -30.33 -13.43
CA LEU A 87 -0.41 -30.99 -14.61
C LEU A 87 0.98 -31.57 -14.31
N VAL A 88 1.85 -30.79 -13.68
CA VAL A 88 3.22 -31.22 -13.28
C VAL A 88 3.15 -32.39 -12.30
N ARG A 89 2.18 -32.39 -11.38
CA ARG A 89 1.92 -33.49 -10.46
C ARG A 89 1.26 -34.71 -11.12
N ARG A 90 0.97 -34.65 -12.43
CA ARG A 90 0.31 -35.72 -13.20
C ARG A 90 -1.01 -36.19 -12.55
N GLU A 91 -1.79 -35.22 -12.03
CA GLU A 91 -3.11 -35.51 -11.44
C GLU A 91 -3.99 -36.21 -12.50
N LYS A 92 -4.68 -37.30 -12.11
CA LYS A 92 -5.52 -38.08 -13.06
C LYS A 92 -6.69 -37.28 -13.64
N HIS A 93 -7.21 -36.33 -12.85
CA HIS A 93 -8.37 -35.49 -13.23
C HIS A 93 -8.11 -34.01 -12.89
N PRO A 94 -7.18 -33.32 -13.59
CA PRO A 94 -6.72 -32.00 -13.21
C PRO A 94 -7.85 -30.98 -13.22
N THR A 95 -8.71 -30.96 -14.21
CA THR A 95 -9.84 -30.04 -14.32
C THR A 95 -10.85 -30.25 -13.19
N LYS A 96 -11.17 -31.49 -12.82
CA LYS A 96 -12.10 -31.80 -11.72
C LYS A 96 -11.51 -31.34 -10.37
N GLN A 97 -10.21 -31.56 -10.15
CA GLN A 97 -9.52 -31.11 -8.95
C GLN A 97 -9.47 -29.56 -8.90
N PHE A 98 -9.19 -28.93 -10.03
CA PHE A 98 -9.19 -27.47 -10.15
C PHE A 98 -10.56 -26.88 -9.77
N LEU A 99 -11.63 -27.37 -10.39
CA LEU A 99 -13.00 -26.91 -10.10
C LEU A 99 -13.40 -27.17 -8.64
N ARG A 100 -12.99 -28.32 -8.05
CA ARG A 100 -13.22 -28.59 -6.63
C ARG A 100 -12.50 -27.56 -5.76
N LYS A 101 -11.26 -27.24 -6.07
CA LYS A 101 -10.50 -26.24 -5.33
C LYS A 101 -11.10 -24.85 -5.47
N LEU A 102 -11.46 -24.45 -6.68
CA LEU A 102 -12.13 -23.18 -6.95
C LEU A 102 -13.44 -23.07 -6.14
N LYS A 103 -14.24 -24.12 -6.12
CA LYS A 103 -15.46 -24.18 -5.31
C LYS A 103 -15.16 -23.98 -3.81
N THR A 104 -14.07 -24.54 -3.26
CA THR A 104 -13.69 -24.34 -1.85
C THR A 104 -13.21 -22.93 -1.54
N ILE A 105 -12.76 -22.16 -2.53
CA ILE A 105 -12.36 -20.77 -2.39
C ILE A 105 -13.59 -19.86 -2.41
N VAL A 106 -14.51 -20.09 -3.35
CA VAL A 106 -15.72 -19.27 -3.52
C VAL A 106 -16.76 -19.53 -2.42
N PHE A 107 -16.86 -20.76 -1.91
CA PHE A 107 -17.81 -21.11 -0.85
C PHE A 107 -17.09 -21.30 0.50
N PRO A 108 -17.69 -20.86 1.62
CA PRO A 108 -19.05 -20.30 1.75
C PRO A 108 -19.19 -18.87 1.18
N LEU A 109 -20.32 -18.60 0.56
CA LEU A 109 -20.59 -17.32 -0.11
C LEU A 109 -20.56 -16.14 0.86
N SER A 110 -20.91 -16.34 2.13
CA SER A 110 -20.83 -15.35 3.20
C SER A 110 -19.41 -14.81 3.38
N ARG A 111 -18.40 -15.69 3.35
CA ARG A 111 -16.98 -15.31 3.43
C ARG A 111 -16.55 -14.51 2.20
N THR A 112 -16.93 -14.95 1.01
CA THR A 112 -16.59 -14.24 -0.23
C THR A 112 -17.23 -12.86 -0.27
N CYS A 113 -18.50 -12.72 0.09
CA CYS A 113 -19.16 -11.41 0.21
C CYS A 113 -18.46 -10.52 1.24
N SER A 114 -18.07 -11.04 2.41
CA SER A 114 -17.35 -10.25 3.42
C SER A 114 -15.98 -9.77 2.93
N ILE A 115 -15.26 -10.56 2.13
CA ILE A 115 -14.00 -10.16 1.50
C ILE A 115 -14.23 -9.04 0.48
N LEU A 116 -15.24 -9.16 -0.37
CA LEU A 116 -15.58 -8.11 -1.34
C LEU A 116 -15.96 -6.79 -0.65
N ILE A 117 -16.77 -6.84 0.42
CA ILE A 117 -17.11 -5.66 1.22
C ILE A 117 -15.86 -5.03 1.83
N LEU A 118 -14.93 -5.84 2.34
CA LEU A 118 -13.67 -5.36 2.89
C LEU A 118 -12.80 -4.69 1.82
N LEU A 119 -12.71 -5.27 0.63
CA LEU A 119 -11.97 -4.70 -0.50
C LEU A 119 -12.58 -3.37 -0.97
N LEU A 120 -13.91 -3.25 -0.99
CA LEU A 120 -14.59 -2.00 -1.28
C LEU A 120 -14.32 -0.93 -0.21
N ALA A 121 -14.31 -1.31 1.07
CA ALA A 121 -13.92 -0.38 2.15
C ALA A 121 -12.47 0.09 1.98
N LEU A 122 -11.54 -0.79 1.63
CA LEU A 122 -10.15 -0.42 1.34
C LEU A 122 -10.03 0.50 0.12
N ASN A 123 -10.82 0.28 -0.93
CA ASN A 123 -10.89 1.21 -2.06
C ASN A 123 -11.28 2.64 -1.62
N ILE A 124 -12.28 2.77 -0.74
CA ILE A 124 -12.68 4.08 -0.19
C ILE A 124 -11.52 4.70 0.62
N VAL A 125 -10.80 3.91 1.41
CA VAL A 125 -9.65 4.42 2.18
C VAL A 125 -8.54 4.93 1.26
N PHE A 126 -8.21 4.22 0.19
CA PHE A 126 -7.22 4.69 -0.78
C PHE A 126 -7.69 5.95 -1.53
N SER A 127 -8.98 6.03 -1.85
CA SER A 127 -9.57 7.24 -2.46
C SER A 127 -9.50 8.43 -1.50
N ASN A 128 -9.82 8.22 -0.21
CA ASN A 128 -9.66 9.22 0.84
C ASN A 128 -8.22 9.72 0.94
N TYR A 129 -7.26 8.81 0.93
CA TYR A 129 -5.83 9.13 1.01
C TYR A 129 -5.39 9.98 -0.18
N THR A 130 -5.72 9.57 -1.41
CA THR A 130 -5.35 10.31 -2.62
C THR A 130 -5.95 11.71 -2.63
N PHE A 131 -7.21 11.84 -2.25
CA PHE A 131 -7.86 13.15 -2.12
C PHE A 131 -7.12 14.03 -1.09
N LEU A 132 -6.85 13.51 0.11
CA LEU A 132 -6.17 14.29 1.14
C LEU A 132 -4.75 14.68 0.71
N LYS A 133 -4.04 13.76 0.06
CA LYS A 133 -2.70 14.03 -0.46
C LYS A 133 -2.69 15.16 -1.50
N SER A 134 -3.71 15.24 -2.36
CA SER A 134 -3.80 16.29 -3.39
C SER A 134 -4.07 17.69 -2.81
N ILE A 135 -4.62 17.77 -1.61
CA ILE A 135 -4.92 19.04 -0.94
C ILE A 135 -3.87 19.44 0.11
N ILE A 136 -2.83 18.63 0.35
CA ILE A 136 -1.76 18.96 1.30
C ILE A 136 -1.20 20.39 1.07
N PRO A 137 -0.83 20.80 -0.17
CA PRO A 137 -0.28 22.14 -0.39
C PRO A 137 -1.26 23.28 -0.09
N LEU A 138 -2.57 23.00 -0.12
CA LEU A 138 -3.61 23.96 0.24
C LEU A 138 -3.78 24.08 1.76
N LEU A 139 -3.55 22.98 2.49
CA LEU A 139 -3.60 22.94 3.95
C LEU A 139 -2.33 23.51 4.58
N HIS A 140 -1.19 23.15 4.03
CA HIS A 140 0.12 23.59 4.49
C HIS A 140 1.06 23.70 3.28
N PRO A 141 1.45 24.91 2.86
CA PRO A 141 2.38 25.11 1.75
C PRO A 141 3.72 24.40 1.99
N TYR A 142 4.38 23.99 0.92
CA TYR A 142 5.72 23.41 1.01
C TYR A 142 6.72 24.40 1.60
N GLY A 143 7.53 23.96 2.55
CA GLY A 143 8.45 24.89 3.22
C GLY A 143 9.47 24.21 4.13
N VAL A 144 9.44 22.89 4.31
CA VAL A 144 10.36 22.21 5.22
C VAL A 144 11.57 21.58 4.52
N ASP A 145 11.63 21.62 3.18
CA ASP A 145 12.67 20.97 2.38
C ASP A 145 14.06 21.40 2.81
N GLN A 146 14.32 22.70 3.02
CA GLN A 146 15.62 23.20 3.47
C GLN A 146 16.05 22.59 4.81
N SER A 147 15.12 22.49 5.77
CA SER A 147 15.42 21.88 7.08
C SER A 147 15.73 20.39 6.96
N LEU A 148 15.06 19.69 6.04
CA LEU A 148 15.32 18.27 5.78
C LEU A 148 16.68 18.06 5.11
N ILE A 149 17.07 18.93 4.18
CA ILE A 149 18.41 18.94 3.54
C ILE A 149 19.51 19.15 4.59
N GLU A 150 19.34 20.14 5.46
CA GLU A 150 20.30 20.42 6.53
C GLU A 150 20.42 19.25 7.51
N LEU A 151 19.29 18.65 7.88
CA LEU A 151 19.27 17.47 8.75
C LEU A 151 19.90 16.25 8.08
N ASP A 152 19.64 16.02 6.79
CA ASP A 152 20.32 14.97 6.03
C ASP A 152 21.83 15.15 6.01
N ARG A 153 22.32 16.35 5.70
CA ARG A 153 23.74 16.66 5.70
C ARG A 153 24.37 16.49 7.08
N TRP A 154 23.68 16.94 8.13
CA TRP A 154 24.18 16.79 9.49
C TRP A 154 24.34 15.32 9.89
N LEU A 155 23.36 14.47 9.54
CA LEU A 155 23.39 13.03 9.83
C LEU A 155 24.43 12.27 8.97
N HIS A 156 24.81 12.82 7.82
CA HIS A 156 25.72 12.19 6.86
C HIS A 156 27.08 12.94 6.75
N PHE A 157 27.52 13.57 7.84
CA PHE A 157 28.82 14.18 7.96
C PHE A 157 29.10 15.27 6.90
N GLY A 158 28.08 16.05 6.57
CA GLY A 158 28.17 17.16 5.60
C GLY A 158 27.91 16.74 4.14
N ASN A 159 27.65 15.47 3.87
CA ASN A 159 27.37 14.98 2.52
C ASN A 159 25.87 14.88 2.25
N ASP A 160 25.47 15.12 1.02
CA ASP A 160 24.12 14.78 0.56
C ASP A 160 24.02 13.25 0.40
N PRO A 161 23.01 12.59 0.98
CA PRO A 161 22.89 11.12 0.96
C PRO A 161 22.86 10.51 -0.45
N TRP A 162 22.32 11.23 -1.43
CA TRP A 162 22.30 10.77 -2.81
C TRP A 162 23.72 10.62 -3.40
N VAL A 163 24.65 11.48 -3.02
CA VAL A 163 26.06 11.38 -3.45
C VAL A 163 26.67 10.08 -2.94
N ILE A 164 26.38 9.71 -1.69
CA ILE A 164 26.84 8.45 -1.09
C ILE A 164 26.26 7.25 -1.83
N THR A 165 24.95 7.26 -2.10
CA THR A 165 24.34 6.13 -2.81
C THR A 165 24.84 5.98 -4.24
N HIS A 166 25.09 7.10 -4.95
CA HIS A 166 25.65 7.09 -6.30
C HIS A 166 27.15 6.81 -6.35
N ALA A 167 27.90 7.02 -5.26
CA ALA A 167 29.27 6.57 -5.16
C ALA A 167 29.36 5.02 -5.06
N ILE A 168 28.42 4.40 -4.33
CA ILE A 168 28.35 2.95 -4.16
C ILE A 168 27.72 2.29 -5.39
N PHE A 169 26.62 2.80 -5.88
CA PHE A 169 25.82 2.27 -7.00
C PHE A 169 25.96 3.17 -8.24
N SER A 170 27.22 3.33 -8.72
CA SER A 170 27.57 4.34 -9.74
C SER A 170 27.09 4.00 -11.16
N SER A 171 26.85 2.71 -11.47
CA SER A 171 26.55 2.27 -12.85
C SER A 171 25.07 2.42 -13.19
N PRO A 172 24.73 2.68 -14.49
CA PRO A 172 23.33 2.70 -14.95
C PRO A 172 22.58 1.40 -14.65
N TRP A 173 23.27 0.26 -14.69
CA TRP A 173 22.68 -1.06 -14.37
C TRP A 173 22.33 -1.20 -12.90
N ALA A 174 23.14 -0.63 -11.99
CA ALA A 174 22.81 -0.60 -10.57
C ALA A 174 21.58 0.28 -10.31
N SER A 175 21.50 1.45 -10.95
CA SER A 175 20.32 2.32 -10.88
C SER A 175 19.08 1.63 -11.45
N LEU A 176 19.20 0.89 -12.55
CA LEU A 176 18.09 0.08 -13.11
C LEU A 176 17.64 -1.01 -12.14
N ALA A 177 18.55 -1.71 -11.49
CA ALA A 177 18.22 -2.75 -10.51
C ALA A 177 17.49 -2.15 -9.30
N ILE A 178 17.98 -1.02 -8.76
CA ILE A 178 17.34 -0.28 -7.67
C ILE A 178 15.96 0.21 -8.10
N ASN A 179 15.84 0.82 -9.29
CA ASN A 179 14.58 1.29 -9.84
C ASN A 179 13.56 0.15 -10.02
N THR A 180 14.01 -1.00 -10.49
CA THR A 180 13.16 -2.20 -10.64
C THR A 180 12.67 -2.69 -9.27
N ALA A 181 13.56 -2.78 -8.27
CA ALA A 181 13.18 -3.16 -6.91
C ALA A 181 12.19 -2.15 -6.29
N TYR A 182 12.43 -0.85 -6.51
CA TYR A 182 11.57 0.22 -6.02
C TYR A 182 10.14 0.14 -6.60
N ASN A 183 10.02 -0.14 -7.91
CA ASN A 183 8.72 -0.34 -8.55
C ASN A 183 8.05 -1.68 -8.15
N ALA A 184 8.85 -2.73 -7.91
CA ALA A 184 8.34 -4.01 -7.42
C ALA A 184 7.69 -3.91 -6.03
N TRP A 185 7.99 -2.85 -5.26
CA TRP A 185 7.36 -2.56 -3.98
C TRP A 185 5.82 -2.54 -4.08
N PHE A 186 5.30 -1.94 -5.14
CA PHE A 186 3.85 -1.85 -5.35
C PHE A 186 3.21 -3.23 -5.47
N PHE A 187 3.87 -4.13 -6.20
CA PHE A 187 3.43 -5.51 -6.32
C PHE A 187 3.48 -6.25 -4.96
N PHE A 188 4.57 -6.15 -4.20
CA PHE A 188 4.70 -6.80 -2.91
C PHE A 188 3.71 -6.25 -1.87
N MET A 189 3.41 -4.95 -1.91
CA MET A 189 2.38 -4.35 -1.08
C MET A 189 1.01 -4.99 -1.33
N TRP A 190 0.59 -5.11 -2.59
CA TRP A 190 -0.68 -5.75 -2.94
C TRP A 190 -0.72 -7.23 -2.58
N VAL A 191 0.33 -7.98 -2.84
CA VAL A 191 0.44 -9.39 -2.46
C VAL A 191 0.28 -9.57 -0.95
N THR A 192 0.96 -8.74 -0.16
CA THR A 192 0.87 -8.77 1.30
C THR A 192 -0.53 -8.39 1.78
N LEU A 193 -1.12 -7.34 1.22
CA LEU A 193 -2.48 -6.91 1.55
C LEU A 193 -3.51 -8.01 1.25
N PHE A 194 -3.49 -8.60 0.05
CA PHE A 194 -4.38 -9.70 -0.31
C PHE A 194 -4.16 -10.92 0.58
N PHE A 195 -2.92 -11.26 0.91
CA PHE A 195 -2.65 -12.35 1.83
C PHE A 195 -3.38 -12.14 3.17
N PHE A 196 -3.29 -10.95 3.77
CA PHE A 196 -3.95 -10.67 5.04
C PHE A 196 -5.46 -10.47 4.90
N VAL A 197 -5.97 -9.98 3.79
CA VAL A 197 -7.42 -9.91 3.52
C VAL A 197 -8.01 -11.31 3.44
N LEU A 198 -7.34 -12.25 2.76
CA LEU A 198 -7.83 -13.61 2.51
C LEU A 198 -7.57 -14.57 3.68
N ASN A 199 -6.46 -14.38 4.43
CA ASN A 199 -6.07 -15.29 5.52
C ASN A 199 -6.72 -14.94 6.85
N LYS A 200 -7.96 -15.40 7.05
CA LYS A 200 -8.70 -15.17 8.30
C LYS A 200 -8.25 -16.06 9.48
N LYS A 201 -7.35 -17.04 9.27
CA LYS A 201 -6.88 -17.94 10.33
C LYS A 201 -5.98 -17.23 11.35
N ALA A 202 -5.12 -16.33 10.91
CA ALA A 202 -4.20 -15.56 11.78
C ALA A 202 -4.88 -14.29 12.34
N ARG A 203 -6.03 -14.42 13.02
CA ARG A 203 -6.94 -13.31 13.33
C ARG A 203 -6.27 -12.09 13.97
N VAL A 204 -5.43 -12.27 14.99
CA VAL A 204 -4.78 -11.15 15.71
C VAL A 204 -3.75 -10.47 14.82
N LEU A 205 -2.84 -11.24 14.20
CA LEU A 205 -1.81 -10.69 13.33
C LEU A 205 -2.42 -10.01 12.08
N ARG A 206 -3.47 -10.62 11.52
CA ARG A 206 -4.23 -10.05 10.41
C ARG A 206 -4.82 -8.69 10.77
N LEU A 207 -5.50 -8.59 11.90
CA LEU A 207 -6.12 -7.34 12.35
C LEU A 207 -5.05 -6.30 12.69
N GLN A 208 -3.93 -6.72 13.32
CA GLN A 208 -2.80 -5.85 13.60
C GLN A 208 -2.20 -5.30 12.30
N PHE A 209 -2.00 -6.15 11.28
CA PHE A 209 -1.52 -5.69 9.98
C PHE A 209 -2.48 -4.69 9.34
N LEU A 210 -3.77 -5.05 9.21
CA LEU A 210 -4.76 -4.19 8.55
C LEU A 210 -4.90 -2.82 9.24
N LEU A 211 -5.00 -2.79 10.56
CA LEU A 211 -5.10 -1.53 11.31
C LEU A 211 -3.81 -0.72 11.22
N THR A 212 -2.65 -1.36 11.34
CA THR A 212 -1.37 -0.65 11.19
C THR A 212 -1.23 -0.09 9.77
N PHE A 213 -1.59 -0.88 8.76
CA PHE A 213 -1.58 -0.44 7.37
C PHE A 213 -2.43 0.83 7.17
N LEU A 214 -3.67 0.82 7.62
CA LEU A 214 -4.58 1.95 7.52
C LEU A 214 -4.10 3.18 8.30
N LEU A 215 -3.64 2.96 9.54
CA LEU A 215 -3.11 4.03 10.39
C LEU A 215 -1.81 4.61 9.82
N THR A 216 -0.96 3.81 9.21
CA THR A 216 0.26 4.30 8.55
C THR A 216 -0.08 5.22 7.38
N TRP A 217 -1.06 4.86 6.54
CA TRP A 217 -1.53 5.74 5.46
C TRP A 217 -2.13 7.05 6.01
N MET A 218 -2.84 7.00 7.14
CA MET A 218 -3.44 8.20 7.75
C MET A 218 -2.39 9.05 8.48
N ILE A 219 -1.55 8.44 9.33
CA ILE A 219 -0.61 9.17 10.19
C ILE A 219 0.60 9.65 9.38
N ASN A 220 1.30 8.73 8.70
CA ASN A 220 2.47 9.09 7.89
C ASN A 220 2.06 9.78 6.60
N GLY A 221 1.17 9.14 5.83
CA GLY A 221 0.82 9.61 4.49
C GLY A 221 -0.11 10.82 4.47
N SER A 222 -0.69 11.21 5.61
CA SER A 222 -1.61 12.35 5.67
C SER A 222 -1.25 13.35 6.76
N LEU A 223 -1.28 12.97 8.05
CA LEU A 223 -1.03 13.90 9.15
C LEU A 223 0.39 14.44 9.12
N PHE A 224 1.39 13.56 9.13
CA PHE A 224 2.79 13.99 9.08
C PHE A 224 3.16 14.57 7.71
N ALA A 225 2.58 14.04 6.62
CA ALA A 225 2.77 14.59 5.29
C ALA A 225 2.27 16.04 5.17
N THR A 226 1.20 16.38 5.86
CA THR A 226 0.72 17.77 5.95
C THR A 226 1.59 18.60 6.91
N ALA A 227 1.94 18.06 8.08
CA ALA A 227 2.76 18.78 9.06
C ALA A 227 4.16 19.08 8.56
N PHE A 228 4.77 18.15 7.81
CA PHE A 228 6.10 18.27 7.21
C PHE A 228 5.99 18.39 5.69
N SER A 229 5.18 19.34 5.22
CA SER A 229 4.92 19.52 3.80
C SER A 229 6.19 19.82 3.01
N SER A 230 6.67 18.85 2.24
CA SER A 230 7.89 18.89 1.42
C SER A 230 7.66 18.29 0.06
N VAL A 231 8.38 18.80 -0.94
CA VAL A 231 8.29 18.31 -2.33
C VAL A 231 9.26 17.17 -2.61
N GLY A 232 10.40 17.16 -1.91
CA GLY A 232 11.49 16.24 -2.14
C GLY A 232 12.46 16.65 -3.27
N PRO A 233 13.60 15.95 -3.37
CA PRO A 233 14.69 16.32 -4.24
C PRO A 233 14.32 16.51 -5.71
N CYS A 234 13.51 15.60 -6.28
CA CYS A 234 13.19 15.62 -7.71
C CYS A 234 12.29 16.79 -8.16
N TYR A 235 11.62 17.47 -7.23
CA TYR A 235 10.70 18.56 -7.56
C TYR A 235 11.15 19.92 -7.02
N LEU A 236 12.28 19.98 -6.30
CA LEU A 236 12.72 21.21 -5.64
C LEU A 236 12.97 22.32 -6.64
N GLU A 237 13.70 22.04 -7.72
CA GLU A 237 13.96 22.99 -8.80
C GLU A 237 12.66 23.42 -9.51
N LEU A 238 11.78 22.46 -9.79
CA LEU A 238 10.51 22.73 -10.49
C LEU A 238 9.55 23.59 -9.68
N LEU A 239 9.62 23.50 -8.32
CA LEU A 239 8.74 24.26 -7.44
C LEU A 239 9.23 25.70 -7.21
N ASN A 240 10.51 25.87 -6.88
CA ASN A 240 11.06 27.14 -6.39
C ASN A 240 12.35 27.62 -7.10
N GLY A 241 12.82 26.87 -8.11
CA GLY A 241 14.02 27.20 -8.87
C GLY A 241 15.35 26.85 -8.14
N ASP A 242 15.30 26.09 -7.05
CA ASP A 242 16.50 25.65 -6.33
C ASP A 242 17.14 24.45 -7.05
N ASP A 243 18.30 24.66 -7.64
CA ASP A 243 19.03 23.72 -8.49
C ASP A 243 19.94 22.74 -7.72
N LEU A 244 19.83 22.69 -6.40
CA LEU A 244 20.68 21.87 -5.54
C LEU A 244 20.72 20.40 -5.95
N PHE A 245 19.59 19.84 -6.40
CA PHE A 245 19.48 18.45 -6.86
C PHE A 245 19.52 18.31 -8.40
N ALA A 246 19.77 19.39 -9.16
CA ALA A 246 19.94 19.32 -10.61
C ALA A 246 21.03 18.32 -11.03
N PRO A 247 22.20 18.22 -10.36
CA PRO A 247 23.21 17.21 -10.69
C PRO A 247 22.72 15.76 -10.50
N LEU A 248 21.87 15.48 -9.50
CA LEU A 248 21.24 14.18 -9.31
C LEU A 248 20.29 13.85 -10.48
N MET A 249 19.40 14.80 -10.80
CA MET A 249 18.41 14.60 -11.85
C MET A 249 19.04 14.46 -13.23
N GLN A 250 20.08 15.27 -13.52
CA GLN A 250 20.88 15.15 -14.74
C GLN A 250 21.50 13.75 -14.84
N ARG A 251 22.15 13.27 -13.77
CA ARG A 251 22.77 11.94 -13.75
C ARG A 251 21.78 10.83 -14.00
N LEU A 252 20.58 10.87 -13.38
CA LEU A 252 19.53 9.89 -13.61
C LEU A 252 19.03 9.89 -15.06
N ASN A 253 18.87 11.07 -15.66
CA ASN A 253 18.51 11.21 -17.08
C ASN A 253 19.58 10.64 -18.00
N GLU A 254 20.86 10.95 -17.76
CA GLU A 254 21.99 10.41 -18.54
C GLU A 254 22.04 8.88 -18.45
N GLN A 255 21.84 8.31 -17.25
CA GLN A 255 21.79 6.86 -17.05
C GLN A 255 20.58 6.23 -17.75
N SER A 256 19.40 6.86 -17.72
CA SER A 256 18.21 6.38 -18.42
C SER A 256 18.42 6.38 -19.93
N THR A 257 18.96 7.47 -20.48
CA THR A 257 19.31 7.57 -21.92
C THR A 257 20.33 6.53 -22.36
N PHE A 258 21.36 6.28 -21.52
CA PHE A 258 22.31 5.21 -21.80
C PHE A 258 21.63 3.83 -21.86
N LEU A 259 20.77 3.52 -20.88
CA LEU A 259 20.05 2.24 -20.84
C LEU A 259 19.17 2.04 -22.09
N GLU A 260 18.46 3.07 -22.51
CA GLU A 260 17.66 3.05 -23.74
C GLU A 260 18.53 2.85 -24.99
N SER A 261 19.69 3.49 -25.06
CA SER A 261 20.60 3.36 -26.19
C SER A 261 21.15 1.96 -26.39
N VAL A 262 21.21 1.16 -25.33
CA VAL A 262 21.63 -0.25 -25.38
C VAL A 262 20.46 -1.24 -25.42
N GLY A 263 19.23 -0.75 -25.60
CA GLY A 263 18.00 -1.56 -25.70
C GLY A 263 17.49 -2.10 -24.36
N ALA A 264 17.92 -1.53 -23.23
CA ALA A 264 17.41 -1.84 -21.91
C ALA A 264 16.18 -0.96 -21.57
N PHE A 265 15.53 -1.27 -20.44
CA PHE A 265 14.42 -0.44 -19.94
C PHE A 265 14.93 0.88 -19.36
N PRO A 266 14.21 1.99 -19.57
CA PRO A 266 14.50 3.28 -18.93
C PRO A 266 14.29 3.22 -17.41
N LEU A 267 14.71 4.28 -16.73
CA LEU A 267 14.39 4.46 -15.31
C LEU A 267 12.95 4.96 -15.17
N TRP A 268 12.01 4.06 -14.87
CA TRP A 268 10.59 4.38 -14.71
C TRP A 268 10.30 5.42 -13.63
N ALA A 269 11.21 5.60 -12.67
CA ALA A 269 11.10 6.66 -11.68
C ALA A 269 10.94 8.03 -12.34
N LEU A 270 11.72 8.34 -13.37
CA LEU A 270 11.68 9.63 -14.07
C LEU A 270 10.31 9.85 -14.74
N GLN A 271 9.79 8.85 -15.45
CA GLN A 271 8.46 8.94 -16.08
C GLN A 271 7.34 9.12 -15.04
N THR A 272 7.46 8.45 -13.89
CA THR A 272 6.49 8.59 -12.80
C THR A 272 6.58 9.96 -12.14
N GLN A 273 7.79 10.51 -11.99
CA GLN A 273 8.01 11.87 -11.48
C GLN A 273 7.36 12.90 -12.41
N ASP A 274 7.58 12.79 -13.72
CA ASP A 274 6.95 13.66 -14.70
C ASP A 274 5.43 13.57 -14.67
N TYR A 275 4.88 12.35 -14.59
CA TYR A 275 3.43 12.14 -14.48
C TYR A 275 2.83 12.83 -13.24
N LEU A 276 3.47 12.68 -12.09
CA LEU A 276 2.98 13.29 -10.84
C LEU A 276 3.11 14.81 -10.87
N TRP A 277 4.19 15.34 -11.45
CA TRP A 277 4.38 16.77 -11.62
C TRP A 277 3.32 17.37 -12.54
N GLN A 278 3.06 16.76 -13.69
CA GLN A 278 2.00 17.19 -14.61
C GLN A 278 0.62 17.17 -13.91
N GLY A 279 0.32 16.12 -13.13
CA GLY A 279 -0.90 16.05 -12.32
C GLY A 279 -1.01 17.22 -11.32
N TYR A 280 0.10 17.59 -10.69
CA TYR A 280 0.17 18.73 -9.76
C TYR A 280 -0.08 20.07 -10.46
N VAL A 281 0.59 20.33 -11.59
CA VAL A 281 0.47 21.58 -12.35
C VAL A 281 -0.92 21.73 -12.96
N THR A 282 -1.46 20.66 -13.54
CA THR A 282 -2.77 20.68 -14.20
C THR A 282 -3.95 20.51 -13.24
N GLN A 283 -3.69 20.28 -11.95
CA GLN A 283 -4.71 20.01 -10.92
C GLN A 283 -5.61 18.80 -11.25
N VAL A 284 -5.09 17.84 -12.03
CA VAL A 284 -5.80 16.62 -12.39
C VAL A 284 -5.45 15.52 -11.39
N ASN A 285 -6.45 15.04 -10.67
CA ASN A 285 -6.29 13.95 -9.70
C ASN A 285 -6.39 12.59 -10.40
N GLY A 286 -5.32 11.82 -10.35
CA GLY A 286 -5.24 10.44 -10.80
C GLY A 286 -4.76 9.51 -9.68
N ILE A 287 -4.45 8.27 -10.04
CA ILE A 287 -3.89 7.28 -9.10
C ILE A 287 -2.54 7.78 -8.59
N GLY A 288 -2.39 7.85 -7.25
CA GLY A 288 -1.16 8.30 -6.62
C GLY A 288 -0.90 9.80 -6.65
N SER A 289 -1.84 10.61 -7.18
CA SER A 289 -1.72 12.08 -7.26
C SER A 289 -1.35 12.72 -5.93
N GLY A 290 -0.83 13.95 -6.06
CA GLY A 290 -0.29 14.75 -4.96
C GLY A 290 1.20 14.49 -4.73
N ILE A 291 1.92 15.56 -4.43
CA ILE A 291 3.35 15.53 -4.11
C ILE A 291 3.48 15.63 -2.59
N SER A 292 4.28 14.76 -2.00
CA SER A 292 4.68 14.81 -0.60
C SER A 292 5.85 13.86 -0.40
N ALA A 293 6.99 14.37 0.06
CA ALA A 293 8.17 13.57 0.31
C ALA A 293 8.20 13.05 1.76
N MET A 294 8.08 13.90 2.74
CA MET A 294 8.17 13.53 4.17
C MET A 294 6.79 13.18 4.75
N PRO A 295 6.61 12.04 5.43
CA PRO A 295 7.47 10.84 5.49
C PRO A 295 7.33 9.95 4.26
N SER A 296 8.33 9.07 4.01
CA SER A 296 8.31 8.13 2.90
C SER A 296 7.30 7.01 3.12
N MET A 297 6.25 6.97 2.30
CA MET A 297 5.26 5.88 2.34
C MET A 297 5.80 4.55 1.82
N HIS A 298 6.73 4.58 0.87
CA HIS A 298 7.40 3.39 0.38
C HIS A 298 8.17 2.68 1.50
N VAL A 299 8.95 3.44 2.28
CA VAL A 299 9.69 2.90 3.42
C VAL A 299 8.73 2.46 4.53
N SER A 300 7.71 3.27 4.86
CA SER A 300 6.71 2.93 5.88
C SER A 300 6.07 1.57 5.63
N ILE A 301 5.58 1.34 4.42
CA ILE A 301 4.90 0.08 4.09
C ILE A 301 5.89 -1.08 3.91
N ALA A 302 7.12 -0.83 3.41
CA ALA A 302 8.16 -1.85 3.36
C ALA A 302 8.52 -2.36 4.77
N VAL A 303 8.64 -1.45 5.74
CA VAL A 303 8.85 -1.79 7.15
C VAL A 303 7.68 -2.59 7.72
N LEU A 304 6.44 -2.18 7.44
CA LEU A 304 5.26 -2.94 7.86
C LEU A 304 5.25 -4.35 7.26
N MET A 305 5.56 -4.49 5.97
CA MET A 305 5.69 -5.80 5.30
C MET A 305 6.76 -6.65 5.98
N ALA A 306 7.91 -6.08 6.35
CA ALA A 306 8.96 -6.78 7.06
C ALA A 306 8.50 -7.27 8.45
N LEU A 307 7.85 -6.40 9.23
CA LEU A 307 7.33 -6.73 10.57
C LEU A 307 6.32 -7.88 10.55
N CYS A 308 5.34 -7.81 9.64
CA CYS A 308 4.31 -8.86 9.58
C CYS A 308 4.84 -10.17 9.00
N THR A 309 5.71 -10.11 7.98
CA THR A 309 6.33 -11.28 7.38
C THR A 309 7.25 -11.99 8.38
N TYR A 310 8.02 -11.25 9.17
CA TYR A 310 8.87 -11.80 10.23
C TYR A 310 8.05 -12.55 11.29
N ARG A 311 6.84 -12.09 11.60
CA ARG A 311 5.92 -12.78 12.51
C ARG A 311 5.35 -14.07 11.94
N LEU A 312 5.22 -14.16 10.61
CA LEU A 312 4.74 -15.36 9.92
C LEU A 312 5.87 -16.37 9.72
N ASN A 313 7.02 -15.91 9.24
CA ASN A 313 8.19 -16.74 8.95
C ASN A 313 9.46 -15.89 9.05
N LYS A 314 10.39 -16.29 9.93
CA LYS A 314 11.62 -15.52 10.21
C LYS A 314 12.49 -15.36 8.96
N THR A 315 12.66 -16.43 8.18
CA THR A 315 13.50 -16.41 6.96
C THR A 315 12.94 -15.42 5.93
N LEU A 316 11.65 -15.51 5.62
CA LEU A 316 11.00 -14.54 4.73
C LEU A 316 11.03 -13.12 5.32
N GLY A 317 10.96 -12.98 6.64
CA GLY A 317 11.09 -11.73 7.35
C GLY A 317 12.45 -11.07 7.13
N TYR A 318 13.54 -11.81 7.14
CA TYR A 318 14.88 -11.27 6.83
C TYR A 318 14.97 -10.77 5.39
N PHE A 319 14.40 -11.49 4.41
CA PHE A 319 14.31 -11.00 3.03
C PHE A 319 13.47 -9.73 2.93
N ALA A 320 12.37 -9.65 3.65
CA ALA A 320 11.54 -8.44 3.68
C ALA A 320 12.26 -7.26 4.37
N CYS A 321 13.08 -7.49 5.39
CA CYS A 321 13.95 -6.46 5.99
C CYS A 321 15.00 -5.98 4.98
N ALA A 322 15.68 -6.89 4.29
CA ALA A 322 16.64 -6.53 3.23
C ALA A 322 15.95 -5.72 2.12
N PHE A 323 14.74 -6.11 1.72
CA PHE A 323 13.94 -5.35 0.77
C PHE A 323 13.60 -3.95 1.29
N ALA A 324 13.24 -3.78 2.57
CA ALA A 324 12.97 -2.47 3.15
C ALA A 324 14.22 -1.56 3.12
N VAL A 325 15.42 -2.12 3.32
CA VAL A 325 16.70 -1.38 3.16
C VAL A 325 16.91 -0.97 1.71
N ILE A 326 16.62 -1.84 0.74
CA ILE A 326 16.71 -1.51 -0.69
C ILE A 326 15.73 -0.37 -1.04
N ILE A 327 14.52 -0.39 -0.49
CA ILE A 327 13.54 0.68 -0.70
C ILE A 327 14.03 2.00 -0.09
N GLN A 328 14.66 1.99 1.09
CA GLN A 328 15.27 3.18 1.67
C GLN A 328 16.38 3.73 0.78
N ILE A 329 17.29 2.89 0.31
CA ILE A 329 18.34 3.28 -0.63
C ILE A 329 17.73 3.83 -1.91
N GLY A 330 16.76 3.13 -2.49
CA GLY A 330 16.11 3.52 -3.73
C GLY A 330 15.35 4.84 -3.64
N SER A 331 14.75 5.15 -2.49
CA SER A 331 14.05 6.41 -2.27
C SER A 331 14.99 7.62 -2.39
N VAL A 332 16.21 7.48 -1.90
CA VAL A 332 17.26 8.52 -1.97
C VAL A 332 17.94 8.52 -3.35
N HIS A 333 18.36 7.34 -3.81
CA HIS A 333 19.11 7.17 -5.06
C HIS A 333 18.35 7.66 -6.30
N LEU A 334 17.02 7.50 -6.30
CA LEU A 334 16.14 7.93 -7.41
C LEU A 334 15.58 9.34 -7.23
N GLY A 335 16.00 10.08 -6.21
CA GLY A 335 15.60 11.47 -5.98
C GLY A 335 14.19 11.67 -5.43
N TRP A 336 13.52 10.60 -4.97
CA TRP A 336 12.16 10.72 -4.41
C TRP A 336 12.11 11.38 -3.04
N HIS A 337 13.09 11.10 -2.18
CA HIS A 337 13.06 11.43 -0.75
C HIS A 337 14.42 11.86 -0.24
N TYR A 338 14.43 12.67 0.79
CA TYR A 338 15.56 12.81 1.69
C TYR A 338 15.75 11.52 2.50
N ALA A 339 16.96 11.23 2.97
CA ALA A 339 17.19 10.00 3.74
C ALA A 339 16.43 10.02 5.08
N VAL A 340 16.32 11.19 5.69
CA VAL A 340 15.55 11.39 6.94
C VAL A 340 14.08 11.07 6.81
N ASP A 341 13.46 11.21 5.62
CA ASP A 341 12.06 10.85 5.37
C ASP A 341 11.83 9.37 5.69
N GLY A 342 12.76 8.53 5.26
CA GLY A 342 12.71 7.11 5.52
C GLY A 342 13.08 6.74 6.94
N TYR A 343 14.05 7.39 7.56
CA TYR A 343 14.40 7.14 8.97
C TYR A 343 13.23 7.44 9.89
N PHE A 344 12.57 8.56 9.69
CA PHE A 344 11.34 8.89 10.40
C PHE A 344 10.25 7.85 10.13
N SER A 345 10.11 7.40 8.87
CA SER A 345 9.12 6.40 8.46
C SER A 345 9.31 5.06 9.17
N VAL A 346 10.56 4.63 9.37
CA VAL A 346 10.88 3.42 10.15
C VAL A 346 10.39 3.58 11.59
N LEU A 347 10.76 4.69 12.25
CA LEU A 347 10.42 4.92 13.66
C LEU A 347 8.92 5.05 13.87
N SER A 348 8.25 5.85 13.05
CA SER A 348 6.79 6.06 13.15
C SER A 348 6.00 4.78 12.88
N THR A 349 6.39 3.99 11.85
CA THR A 349 5.72 2.72 11.54
C THR A 349 5.91 1.69 12.67
N LEU A 350 7.11 1.61 13.25
CA LEU A 350 7.37 0.78 14.42
C LEU A 350 6.51 1.19 15.62
N ALA A 351 6.37 2.49 15.86
CA ALA A 351 5.52 3.01 16.94
C ALA A 351 4.04 2.64 16.72
N ILE A 352 3.53 2.87 15.50
CA ILE A 352 2.14 2.51 15.13
C ILE A 352 1.92 1.00 15.30
N TRP A 353 2.84 0.16 14.80
CA TRP A 353 2.76 -1.30 14.92
C TRP A 353 2.68 -1.76 16.38
N LYS A 354 3.54 -1.20 17.25
CA LYS A 354 3.55 -1.50 18.68
C LYS A 354 2.28 -1.04 19.37
N ALA A 355 1.82 0.18 19.08
CA ALA A 355 0.59 0.74 19.66
C ALA A 355 -0.64 -0.09 19.29
N VAL A 356 -0.79 -0.47 18.02
CA VAL A 356 -1.88 -1.35 17.57
C VAL A 356 -1.78 -2.73 18.23
N GLY A 357 -0.60 -3.32 18.29
CA GLY A 357 -0.38 -4.60 18.94
C GLY A 357 -0.78 -4.57 20.42
N TRP A 358 -0.37 -3.54 21.14
CA TRP A 358 -0.76 -3.33 22.54
C TRP A 358 -2.27 -3.17 22.70
N ALA A 359 -2.91 -2.34 21.88
CA ALA A 359 -4.36 -2.12 21.94
C ALA A 359 -5.18 -3.38 21.65
N LEU A 360 -4.68 -4.29 20.82
CA LEU A 360 -5.34 -5.55 20.52
C LEU A 360 -5.16 -6.59 21.66
N THR A 361 -3.99 -6.62 22.32
CA THR A 361 -3.72 -7.55 23.41
C THR A 361 -4.39 -7.14 24.72
N SER A 362 -4.46 -5.84 25.01
CA SER A 362 -5.13 -5.32 26.23
C SER A 362 -6.64 -5.53 26.24
N ARG A 363 -7.26 -5.77 25.09
CA ARG A 363 -8.70 -6.04 24.96
C ARG A 363 -9.06 -7.53 25.05
N THR A 364 -8.08 -8.43 25.04
CA THR A 364 -8.34 -9.85 25.22
C THR A 364 -8.33 -10.15 26.72
N PRO A 365 -9.47 -10.53 27.34
CA PRO A 365 -9.46 -10.95 28.74
C PRO A 365 -8.47 -12.09 28.89
N GLN A 366 -7.51 -11.94 29.78
CA GLN A 366 -6.70 -13.09 30.22
C GLN A 366 -7.67 -14.06 30.90
N THR A 367 -8.09 -15.10 30.18
CA THR A 367 -8.66 -16.27 30.81
C THR A 367 -7.56 -16.83 31.73
N LYS A 368 -7.64 -16.48 33.02
CA LYS A 368 -6.85 -17.15 34.04
C LYS A 368 -7.19 -18.63 33.96
N VAL A 369 -6.25 -19.39 33.42
CA VAL A 369 -6.25 -20.84 33.62
C VAL A 369 -5.97 -21.04 35.11
N THR A 370 -7.03 -21.28 35.86
CA THR A 370 -6.96 -21.82 37.24
C THR A 370 -6.80 -23.31 37.15
#